data_09ea5388af93cd728664fcea31d0fb7e
#
_entry.id   09ea5388af93cd728664fcea31d0fb7e
#
_cell.length_a   1.000
_cell.length_b   1.000
_cell.length_c   1.000
_cell.angle_alpha   90.00
_cell.angle_beta   90.00
_cell.angle_gamma   90.00
#
_symmetry.space_group_name_H-M   'P 1'
#
loop_
_entity.id
_entity.type
_entity.pdbx_description
1 polymer ?
#
loop_
_entity_poly.entity_id
_entity_poly.type
_entity_poly.pdbx_seq_one_letter_code
_entity_poly.pdbx_strand_id
1 'polypeptide(L)'
;DVYKRQGFTCPNRDGSKGWGGCTYCNNQTFSPEYCHTEKSVTEQLEEGVRFFSRKYPDMRYLAYFQAYTNTYDRLDSLILKYEEALAYPGVEGLIVGTRPDCMPEGLLDYFAELSQRKFVMIEYGLESTLDKTLVRINRGHTHEESESAIRRTAAKGIYTGAHLILGLPGESRDETLHHAD
;
A
#
# COMPACT_ATOMS: atom_id res chain seq x y z
N ASP A 1 0.21 -9.87 10.13
CA ASP A 1 0.27 -8.45 9.76
C ASP A 1 -0.56 -7.63 10.74
N VAL A 2 -0.08 -6.46 11.11
CA VAL A 2 -0.83 -5.49 11.90
C VAL A 2 -1.11 -4.27 11.03
N TYR A 3 -2.39 -4.03 10.75
CA TYR A 3 -2.85 -2.96 9.88
C TYR A 3 -2.66 -1.57 10.49
N LYS A 4 -2.39 -0.58 9.63
CA LYS A 4 -2.13 0.81 9.99
C LYS A 4 -2.92 1.76 9.10
N ARG A 5 -3.57 2.76 9.71
CA ARG A 5 -4.23 3.85 9.01
C ARG A 5 -3.65 5.19 9.48
N GLN A 6 -2.91 5.88 8.59
CA GLN A 6 -2.09 7.06 8.94
C GLN A 6 -2.63 8.41 8.45
N GLY A 7 -3.92 8.48 8.10
CA GLY A 7 -4.50 9.70 7.57
C GLY A 7 -4.00 10.10 6.17
N PHE A 8 -3.37 9.17 5.46
CA PHE A 8 -2.96 9.39 4.08
C PHE A 8 -4.16 9.68 3.19
N THR A 9 -3.97 10.55 2.22
CA THR A 9 -4.93 10.83 1.16
C THR A 9 -4.57 10.08 -0.12
N CYS A 10 -5.20 10.44 -1.21
CA CYS A 10 -4.96 9.86 -2.51
C CYS A 10 -5.05 10.97 -3.57
N PRO A 11 -4.15 11.01 -4.57
CA PRO A 11 -4.17 12.02 -5.62
C PRO A 11 -5.46 12.02 -6.44
N ASN A 12 -6.23 10.93 -6.44
CA ASN A 12 -7.58 10.88 -7.04
C ASN A 12 -8.67 11.49 -6.15
N ARG A 13 -8.35 12.00 -4.97
CA ARG A 13 -9.32 12.57 -4.02
C ARG A 13 -9.05 14.01 -3.66
N ASP A 14 -7.79 14.45 -3.69
CA ASP A 14 -7.38 15.81 -3.32
C ASP A 14 -7.29 16.76 -4.52
N GLY A 15 -7.56 16.27 -5.72
CA GLY A 15 -7.56 17.05 -6.96
C GLY A 15 -6.22 17.11 -7.69
N SER A 16 -5.16 16.53 -7.16
CA SER A 16 -3.85 16.55 -7.84
C SER A 16 -3.83 15.71 -9.12
N LYS A 17 -4.58 14.61 -9.17
CA LYS A 17 -4.82 13.80 -10.39
C LYS A 17 -6.31 13.66 -10.72
N GLY A 18 -7.19 13.76 -9.74
CA GLY A 18 -8.64 13.62 -9.95
C GLY A 18 -9.43 13.87 -8.68
N TRP A 19 -10.75 13.85 -8.81
CA TRP A 19 -11.70 14.01 -7.72
C TRP A 19 -12.57 12.76 -7.54
N GLY A 20 -13.11 12.58 -6.35
CA GLY A 20 -14.06 11.52 -6.04
C GLY A 20 -13.46 10.14 -5.77
N GLY A 21 -12.21 9.90 -6.14
CA GLY A 21 -11.55 8.59 -6.00
C GLY A 21 -11.94 7.58 -7.08
N CYS A 22 -11.43 6.37 -6.96
CA CYS A 22 -11.80 5.27 -7.85
C CYS A 22 -13.23 4.81 -7.56
N THR A 23 -13.97 4.33 -8.57
CA THR A 23 -15.40 4.00 -8.46
C THR A 23 -15.70 2.87 -7.47
N TYR A 24 -14.73 1.98 -7.22
CA TYR A 24 -14.82 0.85 -6.29
C TYR A 24 -14.31 1.18 -4.88
N CYS A 25 -13.71 2.36 -4.67
CA CYS A 25 -12.93 2.68 -3.47
C CYS A 25 -13.80 2.87 -2.23
N ASN A 26 -13.87 1.85 -1.38
CA ASN A 26 -14.47 1.90 -0.05
C ASN A 26 -13.44 1.55 1.03
N ASN A 27 -12.62 2.53 1.42
CA ASN A 27 -11.56 2.31 2.40
C ASN A 27 -12.03 2.06 3.85
N GLN A 28 -13.32 2.22 4.13
CA GLN A 28 -13.87 1.91 5.47
C GLN A 28 -13.98 0.41 5.70
N THR A 29 -14.20 -0.37 4.63
CA THR A 29 -14.43 -1.81 4.70
C THR A 29 -13.21 -2.60 5.19
N PHE A 30 -12.00 -2.09 4.96
CA PHE A 30 -10.75 -2.79 5.25
C PHE A 30 -9.98 -2.24 6.46
N SER A 31 -10.57 -1.33 7.22
CA SER A 31 -9.93 -0.75 8.40
C SER A 31 -10.43 -1.46 9.66
N PRO A 32 -9.58 -2.20 10.39
CA PRO A 32 -9.94 -2.73 11.70
C PRO A 32 -10.33 -1.61 12.68
N GLU A 33 -11.16 -1.93 13.67
CA GLU A 33 -11.64 -0.96 14.65
C GLU A 33 -10.54 -0.25 15.44
N TYR A 34 -9.36 -0.85 15.58
CA TYR A 34 -8.21 -0.24 16.24
C TYR A 34 -7.44 0.75 15.33
N CYS A 35 -7.72 0.77 14.03
CA CYS A 35 -7.04 1.65 13.05
C CYS A 35 -7.78 2.97 12.88
N HIS A 36 -7.39 3.98 13.64
CA HIS A 36 -7.92 5.36 13.51
C HIS A 36 -6.81 6.34 13.18
N THR A 37 -7.13 7.32 12.32
CA THR A 37 -6.17 8.36 11.87
C THR A 37 -5.69 9.29 12.97
N GLU A 38 -6.42 9.38 14.07
CA GLU A 38 -6.11 10.20 15.24
C GLU A 38 -5.07 9.56 16.17
N LYS A 39 -4.83 8.25 16.00
CA LYS A 39 -3.86 7.49 16.79
C LYS A 39 -2.48 7.50 16.12
N SER A 40 -1.42 7.56 16.92
CA SER A 40 -0.04 7.34 16.46
C SER A 40 0.14 5.94 15.85
N VAL A 41 1.24 5.74 15.14
CA VAL A 41 1.61 4.42 14.62
C VAL A 41 1.78 3.42 15.76
N THR A 42 2.43 3.86 16.83
CA THR A 42 2.67 3.05 18.03
C THR A 42 1.37 2.58 18.69
N GLU A 43 0.42 3.49 18.93
CA GLU A 43 -0.88 3.14 19.53
C GLU A 43 -1.67 2.12 18.70
N GLN A 44 -1.68 2.28 17.39
CA GLN A 44 -2.34 1.31 16.51
C GLN A 44 -1.63 -0.05 16.51
N LEU A 45 -0.28 -0.09 16.59
CA LEU A 45 0.48 -1.33 16.75
C LEU A 45 0.17 -2.02 18.08
N GLU A 46 0.17 -1.26 19.17
CA GLU A 46 -0.14 -1.80 20.50
C GLU A 46 -1.50 -2.50 20.55
N GLU A 47 -2.53 -1.84 20.03
CA GLU A 47 -3.87 -2.41 19.98
C GLU A 47 -3.96 -3.64 19.06
N GLY A 48 -3.34 -3.58 17.86
CA GLY A 48 -3.30 -4.69 16.94
C GLY A 48 -2.54 -5.89 17.49
N VAL A 49 -1.37 -5.68 18.08
CA VAL A 49 -0.58 -6.73 18.74
C VAL A 49 -1.38 -7.34 19.91
N ARG A 50 -2.00 -6.52 20.77
CA ARG A 50 -2.85 -6.99 21.87
C ARG A 50 -4.03 -7.83 21.37
N PHE A 51 -4.62 -7.47 20.22
CA PHE A 51 -5.71 -8.23 19.63
C PHE A 51 -5.24 -9.62 19.17
N PHE A 52 -4.10 -9.70 18.47
CA PHE A 52 -3.59 -10.96 17.92
C PHE A 52 -2.86 -11.83 18.94
N SER A 53 -2.16 -11.26 19.93
CA SER A 53 -1.38 -11.99 20.94
C SER A 53 -2.23 -12.92 21.81
N ARG A 54 -3.52 -12.62 21.97
CA ARG A 54 -4.46 -13.52 22.69
C ARG A 54 -4.56 -14.90 22.02
N LYS A 55 -4.42 -14.98 20.70
CA LYS A 55 -4.51 -16.23 19.94
C LYS A 55 -3.14 -16.77 19.54
N TYR A 56 -2.16 -15.89 19.40
CA TYR A 56 -0.83 -16.20 18.90
C TYR A 56 0.24 -15.48 19.73
N PRO A 57 0.64 -16.02 20.91
CA PRO A 57 1.51 -15.31 21.86
C PRO A 57 2.95 -15.10 21.36
N ASP A 58 3.46 -15.99 20.49
CA ASP A 58 4.86 -15.98 20.05
C ASP A 58 5.05 -15.46 18.61
N MET A 59 4.12 -14.60 18.12
CA MET A 59 4.21 -14.05 16.77
C MET A 59 5.21 -12.90 16.67
N ARG A 60 5.92 -12.87 15.53
CA ARG A 60 6.59 -11.68 15.02
C ARG A 60 5.66 -10.96 14.05
N TYR A 61 5.79 -9.66 13.93
CA TYR A 61 4.84 -8.82 13.22
C TYR A 61 5.49 -8.11 12.03
N LEU A 62 4.71 -7.92 10.97
CA LEU A 62 4.99 -6.95 9.92
C LEU A 62 3.99 -5.79 10.07
N ALA A 63 4.47 -4.56 10.07
CA ALA A 63 3.61 -3.40 10.07
C ALA A 63 3.08 -3.15 8.66
N TYR A 64 1.77 -3.31 8.47
CA TYR A 64 1.12 -3.16 7.18
C TYR A 64 0.44 -1.79 7.08
N PHE A 65 1.05 -0.90 6.30
CA PHE A 65 0.48 0.40 5.96
C PHE A 65 -0.55 0.23 4.86
N GLN A 66 -1.81 0.31 5.24
CA GLN A 66 -2.95 0.14 4.35
C GLN A 66 -4.00 1.23 4.59
N ALA A 67 -4.90 1.33 3.64
CA ALA A 67 -5.83 2.34 3.23
C ALA A 67 -5.16 3.53 2.54
N TYR A 68 -5.75 3.93 1.42
CA TYR A 68 -5.29 5.01 0.55
C TYR A 68 -3.90 4.77 -0.08
N THR A 69 -3.11 5.85 -0.20
CA THR A 69 -1.81 5.84 -0.87
C THR A 69 -0.72 6.14 0.16
N ASN A 70 -0.12 5.10 0.72
CA ASN A 70 0.76 5.23 1.88
C ASN A 70 2.17 5.73 1.57
N THR A 71 2.44 6.13 0.34
CA THR A 71 3.66 6.81 -0.12
C THR A 71 3.37 8.24 -0.60
N TYR A 72 2.15 8.73 -0.39
CA TYR A 72 1.70 10.04 -0.84
C TYR A 72 1.68 11.04 0.31
N ASP A 73 2.86 11.52 0.69
CA ASP A 73 3.12 12.55 1.69
C ASP A 73 4.56 13.08 1.46
N ARG A 74 5.01 14.05 2.25
CA ARG A 74 6.41 14.48 2.26
C ARG A 74 7.31 13.34 2.72
N LEU A 75 8.46 13.21 2.06
CA LEU A 75 9.42 12.13 2.32
C LEU A 75 9.77 12.00 3.81
N ASP A 76 10.09 13.11 4.47
CA ASP A 76 10.46 13.11 5.89
C ASP A 76 9.33 12.59 6.78
N SER A 77 8.08 12.99 6.48
CA SER A 77 6.89 12.54 7.20
C SER A 77 6.66 11.03 7.03
N LEU A 78 6.88 10.52 5.82
CA LEU A 78 6.77 9.10 5.52
C LEU A 78 7.80 8.27 6.29
N ILE A 79 9.08 8.68 6.23
CA ILE A 79 10.18 8.00 6.91
C ILE A 79 9.95 7.97 8.42
N LEU A 80 9.53 9.09 9.03
CA LEU A 80 9.22 9.12 10.47
C LEU A 80 8.15 8.09 10.86
N LYS A 81 7.08 7.95 10.08
CA LYS A 81 6.02 6.98 10.33
C LYS A 81 6.50 5.52 10.18
N TYR A 82 7.35 5.26 9.20
CA TYR A 82 7.92 3.91 8.99
C TYR A 82 8.91 3.56 10.10
N GLU A 83 9.80 4.47 10.47
CA GLU A 83 10.76 4.25 11.57
C GLU A 83 10.03 4.11 12.93
N GLU A 84 8.95 4.86 13.18
CA GLU A 84 8.10 4.67 14.36
C GLU A 84 7.54 3.23 14.42
N ALA A 85 7.08 2.70 13.27
CA ALA A 85 6.58 1.33 13.22
C ALA A 85 7.69 0.30 13.47
N LEU A 86 8.86 0.51 12.89
CA LEU A 86 10.01 -0.39 13.01
C LEU A 86 10.64 -0.38 14.40
N ALA A 87 10.48 0.70 15.15
CA ALA A 87 10.95 0.82 16.53
C ALA A 87 10.07 0.03 17.51
N TYR A 88 8.85 -0.38 17.11
CA TYR A 88 7.96 -1.13 18.00
C TYR A 88 8.48 -2.57 18.21
N PRO A 89 8.58 -3.06 19.46
CA PRO A 89 9.09 -4.38 19.78
C PRO A 89 8.34 -5.50 19.04
N GLY A 90 9.07 -6.41 18.39
CA GLY A 90 8.50 -7.53 17.64
C GLY A 90 8.08 -7.21 16.21
N VAL A 91 8.28 -5.97 15.73
CA VAL A 91 8.11 -5.62 14.32
C VAL A 91 9.39 -5.92 13.53
N GLU A 92 9.29 -6.85 12.60
CA GLU A 92 10.41 -7.36 11.80
C GLU A 92 10.50 -6.71 10.41
N GLY A 93 9.50 -5.93 10.01
CA GLY A 93 9.50 -5.28 8.71
C GLY A 93 8.21 -4.55 8.37
N LEU A 94 8.14 -4.08 7.13
CA LEU A 94 7.04 -3.29 6.59
C LEU A 94 6.39 -3.95 5.39
N ILE A 95 5.08 -3.81 5.27
CA ILE A 95 4.33 -3.96 4.03
C ILE A 95 3.66 -2.60 3.75
N VAL A 96 3.86 -2.05 2.56
CA VAL A 96 3.34 -0.72 2.21
C VAL A 96 2.47 -0.82 0.97
N GLY A 97 1.16 -0.70 1.17
CA GLY A 97 0.18 -0.62 0.10
C GLY A 97 0.14 0.79 -0.51
N THR A 98 0.30 0.89 -1.83
CA THR A 98 0.33 2.19 -2.50
C THR A 98 -0.11 2.13 -3.96
N ARG A 99 -0.15 3.29 -4.60
CA ARG A 99 -0.36 3.45 -6.04
C ARG A 99 0.97 3.39 -6.78
N PRO A 100 1.03 2.80 -7.99
CA PRO A 100 2.27 2.73 -8.77
C PRO A 100 2.83 4.11 -9.17
N ASP A 101 1.95 5.07 -9.45
CA ASP A 101 2.31 6.44 -9.82
C ASP A 101 2.70 7.36 -8.64
N CYS A 102 2.76 6.80 -7.41
CA CYS A 102 3.08 7.53 -6.18
C CYS A 102 4.32 6.99 -5.48
N MET A 103 5.30 6.47 -6.22
CA MET A 103 6.57 6.00 -5.66
C MET A 103 7.72 6.90 -6.12
N PRO A 104 8.06 7.96 -5.37
CA PRO A 104 9.18 8.82 -5.68
C PRO A 104 10.53 8.11 -5.45
N GLU A 105 11.55 8.46 -6.23
CA GLU A 105 12.84 7.78 -6.20
C GLU A 105 13.52 7.83 -4.83
N GLY A 106 13.50 8.97 -4.15
CA GLY A 106 14.10 9.09 -2.81
C GLY A 106 13.46 8.18 -1.76
N LEU A 107 12.16 7.89 -1.88
CA LEU A 107 11.50 6.92 -1.00
C LEU A 107 11.85 5.48 -1.38
N LEU A 108 11.99 5.22 -2.67
CA LEU A 108 12.42 3.91 -3.15
C LEU A 108 13.86 3.59 -2.73
N ASP A 109 14.76 4.60 -2.71
CA ASP A 109 16.12 4.48 -2.18
C ASP A 109 16.12 4.16 -0.68
N TYR A 110 15.29 4.85 0.10
CA TYR A 110 15.10 4.54 1.52
C TYR A 110 14.64 3.08 1.74
N PHE A 111 13.66 2.61 0.98
CA PHE A 111 13.21 1.22 1.09
C PHE A 111 14.28 0.21 0.65
N ALA A 112 15.09 0.54 -0.34
CA ALA A 112 16.21 -0.30 -0.78
C ALA A 112 17.26 -0.44 0.32
N GLU A 113 17.62 0.65 0.99
CA GLU A 113 18.52 0.63 2.14
C GLU A 113 17.92 -0.15 3.33
N LEU A 114 16.65 0.11 3.65
CA LEU A 114 15.92 -0.59 4.71
C LEU A 114 15.86 -2.10 4.47
N SER A 115 15.67 -2.53 3.23
CA SER A 115 15.55 -3.94 2.84
C SER A 115 16.82 -4.76 3.11
N GLN A 116 17.98 -4.12 3.31
CA GLN A 116 19.23 -4.79 3.68
C GLN A 116 19.21 -5.31 5.14
N ARG A 117 18.33 -4.78 5.98
CA ARG A 117 18.30 -5.09 7.43
C ARG A 117 16.92 -5.49 7.96
N LYS A 118 15.87 -5.25 7.22
CA LYS A 118 14.47 -5.54 7.60
C LYS A 118 13.69 -6.09 6.40
N PHE A 119 12.63 -6.84 6.65
CA PHE A 119 11.73 -7.23 5.58
C PHE A 119 10.98 -6.00 5.07
N VAL A 120 11.01 -5.77 3.76
CA VAL A 120 10.25 -4.70 3.09
C VAL A 120 9.53 -5.28 1.88
N MET A 121 8.23 -5.03 1.81
CA MET A 121 7.40 -5.36 0.66
C MET A 121 6.56 -4.16 0.25
N ILE A 122 6.57 -3.84 -1.02
CA ILE A 122 5.70 -2.81 -1.60
C ILE A 122 4.59 -3.50 -2.38
N GLU A 123 3.35 -3.19 -2.04
CA GLU A 123 2.17 -3.72 -2.72
C GLU A 123 1.51 -2.62 -3.55
N TYR A 124 1.59 -2.78 -4.86
CA TYR A 124 0.99 -1.84 -5.80
C TYR A 124 -0.45 -2.22 -6.16
N GLY A 125 -1.38 -1.30 -5.95
CA GLY A 125 -2.73 -1.42 -6.47
C GLY A 125 -2.75 -1.11 -7.97
N LEU A 126 -2.59 -2.11 -8.82
CA LEU A 126 -2.72 -2.00 -10.27
C LEU A 126 -4.19 -1.93 -10.66
N GLU A 127 -4.98 -2.82 -10.08
CA GLU A 127 -6.41 -3.06 -10.26
C GLU A 127 -6.76 -3.71 -11.61
N SER A 128 -6.18 -3.24 -12.72
CA SER A 128 -6.29 -3.81 -14.07
C SER A 128 -5.02 -3.54 -14.87
N THR A 129 -4.72 -4.39 -15.86
CA THR A 129 -3.67 -4.16 -16.87
C THR A 129 -4.20 -3.46 -18.12
N LEU A 130 -5.51 -3.16 -18.18
CA LEU A 130 -6.16 -2.55 -19.31
C LEU A 130 -6.44 -1.07 -19.08
N ASP A 131 -5.80 -0.18 -19.81
CA ASP A 131 -5.99 1.28 -19.69
C ASP A 131 -7.45 1.71 -19.89
N LYS A 132 -8.20 1.05 -20.77
CA LYS A 132 -9.64 1.31 -20.92
C LYS A 132 -10.43 1.08 -19.62
N THR A 133 -10.04 0.07 -18.86
CA THR A 133 -10.64 -0.24 -17.54
C THR A 133 -10.17 0.74 -16.51
N LEU A 134 -8.87 1.07 -16.44
CA LEU A 134 -8.32 2.06 -15.52
C LEU A 134 -9.00 3.43 -15.69
N VAL A 135 -9.23 3.87 -16.91
CA VAL A 135 -10.02 5.09 -17.20
C VAL A 135 -11.46 4.95 -16.70
N ARG A 136 -12.13 3.84 -16.99
CA ARG A 136 -13.53 3.59 -16.60
C ARG A 136 -13.73 3.63 -15.08
N ILE A 137 -12.79 3.07 -14.33
CA ILE A 137 -12.87 3.04 -12.86
C ILE A 137 -12.27 4.29 -12.19
N ASN A 138 -11.91 5.30 -12.97
CA ASN A 138 -11.27 6.53 -12.50
C ASN A 138 -9.98 6.26 -11.70
N ARG A 139 -9.12 5.35 -12.19
CA ARG A 139 -7.90 4.97 -11.46
C ARG A 139 -6.83 6.05 -11.49
N GLY A 140 -6.69 6.79 -12.60
CA GLY A 140 -5.81 7.95 -12.75
C GLY A 140 -4.32 7.63 -12.91
N HIS A 141 -3.96 6.40 -13.21
CA HIS A 141 -2.65 5.98 -13.72
C HIS A 141 -2.85 5.00 -14.88
N THR A 142 -1.77 4.74 -15.62
CA THR A 142 -1.74 3.81 -16.75
C THR A 142 -1.12 2.46 -16.39
N HIS A 143 -1.29 1.47 -17.28
CA HIS A 143 -0.59 0.19 -17.15
C HIS A 143 0.94 0.38 -17.24
N GLU A 144 1.43 1.24 -18.13
CA GLU A 144 2.86 1.55 -18.25
C GLU A 144 3.46 2.12 -16.96
N GLU A 145 2.75 3.01 -16.26
CA GLU A 145 3.17 3.53 -14.95
C GLU A 145 3.25 2.41 -13.90
N SER A 146 2.32 1.44 -13.97
CA SER A 146 2.31 0.26 -13.09
C SER A 146 3.52 -0.63 -13.33
N GLU A 147 3.78 -0.96 -14.58
CA GLU A 147 4.92 -1.78 -14.98
C GLU A 147 6.26 -1.12 -14.62
N SER A 148 6.39 0.18 -14.87
CA SER A 148 7.56 0.97 -14.49
C SER A 148 7.81 0.95 -12.99
N ALA A 149 6.79 1.13 -12.16
CA ALA A 149 6.91 1.11 -10.71
C ALA A 149 7.38 -0.26 -10.20
N ILE A 150 6.78 -1.35 -10.69
CA ILE A 150 7.16 -2.72 -10.35
C ILE A 150 8.62 -2.99 -10.73
N ARG A 151 9.01 -2.67 -11.97
CA ARG A 151 10.38 -2.89 -12.47
C ARG A 151 11.42 -2.11 -11.65
N ARG A 152 11.17 -0.84 -11.35
CA ARG A 152 12.08 -0.02 -10.53
C ARG A 152 12.24 -0.59 -9.12
N THR A 153 11.15 -1.03 -8.51
CA THR A 153 11.16 -1.60 -7.16
C THR A 153 11.90 -2.95 -7.13
N ALA A 154 11.60 -3.83 -8.07
CA ALA A 154 12.26 -5.12 -8.18
C ALA A 154 13.76 -4.99 -8.50
N ALA A 155 14.15 -4.04 -9.34
CA ALA A 155 15.56 -3.76 -9.66
C ALA A 155 16.39 -3.34 -8.44
N LYS A 156 15.76 -2.81 -7.39
CA LYS A 156 16.40 -2.49 -6.11
C LYS A 156 16.38 -3.66 -5.11
N GLY A 157 15.90 -4.83 -5.51
CA GLY A 157 15.87 -6.04 -4.67
C GLY A 157 14.76 -6.01 -3.59
N ILE A 158 13.77 -5.15 -3.72
CA ILE A 158 12.65 -5.03 -2.79
C ILE A 158 11.53 -6.01 -3.23
N TYR A 159 10.94 -6.73 -2.28
CA TYR A 159 9.78 -7.56 -2.57
C TYR A 159 8.60 -6.72 -3.08
N THR A 160 7.99 -7.17 -4.16
CA THR A 160 6.93 -6.43 -4.84
C THR A 160 5.69 -7.31 -4.99
N GLY A 161 4.56 -6.80 -4.53
CA GLY A 161 3.23 -7.38 -4.75
C GLY A 161 2.42 -6.51 -5.72
N ALA A 162 1.50 -7.15 -6.43
CA ALA A 162 0.55 -6.48 -7.31
C ALA A 162 -0.88 -6.91 -6.97
N HIS A 163 -1.76 -5.95 -6.75
CA HIS A 163 -3.17 -6.20 -6.52
C HIS A 163 -3.97 -5.97 -7.79
N LEU A 164 -4.79 -6.95 -8.13
CA LEU A 164 -5.71 -6.91 -9.28
C LEU A 164 -7.14 -7.15 -8.79
N ILE A 165 -8.09 -6.50 -9.42
CA ILE A 165 -9.53 -6.71 -9.17
C ILE A 165 -10.09 -7.48 -10.37
N LEU A 166 -10.56 -8.69 -10.13
CA LEU A 166 -11.18 -9.51 -11.15
C LEU A 166 -12.66 -9.13 -11.31
N GLY A 167 -13.13 -9.06 -12.56
CA GLY A 167 -14.52 -8.78 -12.88
C GLY A 167 -14.88 -7.29 -12.82
N LEU A 168 -13.94 -6.42 -13.11
CA LEU A 168 -14.23 -4.99 -13.24
C LEU A 168 -15.20 -4.71 -14.40
N PRO A 169 -16.04 -3.66 -14.30
CA PRO A 169 -17.05 -3.36 -15.30
C PRO A 169 -16.45 -3.19 -16.71
N GLY A 170 -16.93 -4.01 -17.66
CA GLY A 170 -16.52 -3.96 -19.06
C GLY A 170 -15.29 -4.79 -19.42
N GLU A 171 -14.77 -5.57 -18.50
CA GLU A 171 -13.82 -6.63 -18.79
C GLU A 171 -14.54 -7.94 -19.12
N SER A 172 -14.11 -8.59 -20.19
CA SER A 172 -14.51 -9.95 -20.52
C SER A 172 -13.75 -10.94 -19.64
N ARG A 173 -14.24 -12.19 -19.59
CA ARG A 173 -13.53 -13.27 -18.91
C ARG A 173 -12.11 -13.48 -19.42
N ASP A 174 -11.93 -13.44 -20.74
CA ASP A 174 -10.63 -13.66 -21.37
C ASP A 174 -9.66 -12.52 -21.03
N GLU A 175 -10.11 -11.27 -21.05
CA GLU A 175 -9.32 -10.12 -20.61
C GLU A 175 -8.93 -10.23 -19.13
N THR A 176 -9.83 -10.69 -18.26
CA THR A 176 -9.53 -10.92 -16.85
C THR A 176 -8.46 -11.99 -16.64
N LEU A 177 -8.46 -13.05 -17.45
CA LEU A 177 -7.44 -14.10 -17.39
C LEU A 177 -6.06 -13.61 -17.85
N HIS A 178 -5.99 -12.72 -18.81
CA HIS A 178 -4.74 -12.10 -19.29
C HIS A 178 -4.05 -11.17 -18.27
N HIS A 179 -4.71 -10.80 -17.17
CA HIS A 179 -4.04 -10.03 -16.13
C HIS A 179 -2.94 -10.80 -15.40
N ALA A 180 -2.93 -12.13 -15.51
CA ALA A 180 -1.98 -13.02 -14.84
C ALA A 180 -0.77 -13.41 -15.71
N ASP A 181 -0.80 -13.06 -17.00
CA ASP A 181 0.26 -13.31 -17.99
C ASP A 181 1.31 -12.16 -17.97
#